data_2d2d4211f846ac28d57fa33b56fdb5bb
#
_entry.id   2d2d4211f846ac28d57fa33b56fdb5bb
#
_cell.length_a   1.000
_cell.length_b   1.000
_cell.length_c   1.000
_cell.angle_alpha   90.00
_cell.angle_beta   90.00
_cell.angle_gamma   90.00
#
_symmetry.space_group_name_H-M   'P 1'
#
loop_
_entity.id
_entity.type
_entity.pdbx_description
1 polymer ?
#
loop_
_entity_poly.entity_id
_entity_poly.type
_entity_poly.pdbx_seq_one_letter_code
_entity_poly.pdbx_strand_id
1 'polypeptide(L)'
;MDKKLKIENYLKMKNDVVFKAFFTRKENEVFLKNMLEAMLEQKIKIKRVSHDVRLDQLTQEQKYGTLDLGIELEDKTYVNVEIQLRNHFNIEERSTFYAGKKVAEMLNIGEDYEKMGKVIIIAILDYTFIDLPDYFTETVRVAKKHREYEINNNVKYYYIELDKFRKQKPNMKDALNQWLAFLDMERGDLLEMAKKESKEIEKALDN
;
A
#
# COMPACT_ATOMS: atom_id res chain seq x y z
N MET A 1 -28.90 -22.43 -9.77
CA MET A 1 -28.58 -21.29 -10.64
C MET A 1 -27.51 -20.50 -9.92
N ASP A 2 -26.25 -20.77 -10.26
CA ASP A 2 -25.12 -20.07 -9.66
C ASP A 2 -25.18 -18.59 -10.06
N LYS A 3 -25.36 -17.73 -9.05
CA LYS A 3 -25.08 -16.31 -9.21
C LYS A 3 -23.56 -16.17 -9.36
N LYS A 4 -23.03 -16.33 -10.58
CA LYS A 4 -21.77 -15.70 -10.94
C LYS A 4 -21.92 -14.24 -10.53
N LEU A 5 -21.25 -13.81 -9.48
CA LEU A 5 -21.11 -12.41 -9.13
C LEU A 5 -20.67 -11.71 -10.41
N LYS A 6 -21.56 -10.91 -10.99
CA LYS A 6 -21.21 -10.08 -12.14
C LYS A 6 -20.35 -8.97 -11.58
N ILE A 7 -19.01 -9.16 -11.61
CA ILE A 7 -17.99 -8.18 -11.22
C ILE A 7 -18.24 -6.83 -11.94
N GLU A 8 -18.91 -6.86 -13.08
CA GLU A 8 -19.33 -5.68 -13.84
C GLU A 8 -20.16 -4.64 -13.05
N ASN A 9 -20.77 -5.04 -11.94
CA ASN A 9 -21.63 -4.16 -11.13
C ASN A 9 -20.90 -3.56 -9.90
N TYR A 10 -19.67 -3.96 -9.61
CA TYR A 10 -18.91 -3.38 -8.50
C TYR A 10 -17.99 -2.27 -9.02
N LEU A 11 -17.98 -1.15 -8.31
CA LEU A 11 -16.91 -0.15 -8.49
C LEU A 11 -15.60 -0.82 -8.07
N LYS A 12 -14.65 -0.93 -9.02
CA LYS A 12 -13.40 -1.66 -8.77
C LYS A 12 -12.58 -0.98 -7.68
N MET A 13 -12.15 -1.75 -6.69
CA MET A 13 -11.38 -1.24 -5.54
C MET A 13 -10.05 -0.60 -5.94
N LYS A 14 -9.46 -0.99 -7.07
CA LYS A 14 -8.25 -0.35 -7.60
C LYS A 14 -8.48 1.06 -8.16
N ASN A 15 -9.74 1.52 -8.29
CA ASN A 15 -10.00 2.92 -8.61
C ASN A 15 -9.66 3.79 -7.40
N ASP A 16 -8.84 4.82 -7.61
CA ASP A 16 -8.34 5.70 -6.55
C ASP A 16 -9.44 6.30 -5.67
N VAL A 17 -10.52 6.80 -6.29
CA VAL A 17 -11.66 7.39 -5.56
C VAL A 17 -12.37 6.34 -4.71
N VAL A 18 -12.58 5.14 -5.26
CA VAL A 18 -13.25 4.03 -4.55
C VAL A 18 -12.39 3.54 -3.40
N PHE A 19 -11.09 3.34 -3.64
CA PHE A 19 -10.11 2.94 -2.65
C PHE A 19 -10.09 3.89 -1.45
N LYS A 20 -9.92 5.19 -1.71
CA LYS A 20 -9.94 6.22 -0.67
C LYS A 20 -11.27 6.22 0.08
N ALA A 21 -12.39 6.27 -0.65
CA ALA A 21 -13.72 6.29 -0.04
C ALA A 21 -14.00 5.06 0.83
N PHE A 22 -13.48 3.89 0.47
CA PHE A 22 -13.66 2.68 1.26
C PHE A 22 -12.79 2.67 2.51
N PHE A 23 -11.47 2.88 2.37
CA PHE A 23 -10.52 2.71 3.47
C PHE A 23 -10.44 3.89 4.45
N THR A 24 -11.06 5.04 4.13
CA THR A 24 -11.13 6.18 5.06
C THR A 24 -12.38 6.17 5.94
N ARG A 25 -13.34 5.28 5.67
CA ARG A 25 -14.51 5.11 6.55
C ARG A 25 -14.07 4.48 7.86
N LYS A 26 -14.55 5.01 8.97
CA LYS A 26 -14.19 4.53 10.31
C LYS A 26 -14.59 3.06 10.53
N GLU A 27 -15.74 2.67 10.02
CA GLU A 27 -16.23 1.28 10.05
C GLU A 27 -15.34 0.30 9.30
N ASN A 28 -14.57 0.76 8.31
CA ASN A 28 -13.67 -0.05 7.48
C ASN A 28 -12.21 -0.04 7.97
N GLU A 29 -11.90 0.62 9.10
CA GLU A 29 -10.54 0.65 9.65
C GLU A 29 -9.99 -0.75 9.95
N VAL A 30 -10.86 -1.68 10.33
CA VAL A 30 -10.48 -3.08 10.57
C VAL A 30 -9.97 -3.75 9.28
N PHE A 31 -10.57 -3.45 8.13
CA PHE A 31 -10.14 -3.99 6.84
C PHE A 31 -8.82 -3.38 6.39
N LEU A 32 -8.66 -2.05 6.55
CA LEU A 32 -7.39 -1.37 6.31
C LEU A 32 -6.27 -1.97 7.16
N LYS A 33 -6.53 -2.15 8.45
CA LYS A 33 -5.57 -2.76 9.37
C LYS A 33 -5.17 -4.16 8.92
N ASN A 34 -6.14 -5.04 8.62
CA ASN A 34 -5.87 -6.41 8.20
C ASN A 34 -5.08 -6.46 6.88
N MET A 35 -5.41 -5.59 5.92
CA MET A 35 -4.67 -5.46 4.67
C MET A 35 -3.21 -5.04 4.92
N LEU A 36 -2.99 -4.02 5.74
CA LEU A 36 -1.64 -3.56 6.08
C LEU A 36 -0.85 -4.61 6.88
N GLU A 37 -1.48 -5.31 7.81
CA GLU A 37 -0.83 -6.41 8.55
C GLU A 37 -0.38 -7.53 7.61
N ALA A 38 -1.16 -7.83 6.57
CA ALA A 38 -0.78 -8.80 5.55
C ALA A 38 0.37 -8.33 4.66
N MET A 39 0.40 -7.03 4.29
CA MET A 39 1.46 -6.44 3.46
C MET A 39 2.78 -6.25 4.22
N LEU A 40 2.70 -5.93 5.51
CA LEU A 40 3.85 -5.61 6.35
C LEU A 40 4.36 -6.81 7.16
N GLU A 41 3.66 -7.94 7.09
CA GLU A 41 3.95 -9.18 7.83
C GLU A 41 4.13 -8.96 9.35
N GLN A 42 3.43 -7.96 9.91
CA GLN A 42 3.50 -7.63 11.33
C GLN A 42 2.16 -7.13 11.86
N LYS A 43 1.93 -7.28 13.17
CA LYS A 43 0.77 -6.68 13.84
C LYS A 43 0.98 -5.19 14.02
N ILE A 44 -0.05 -4.41 13.69
CA ILE A 44 -0.02 -2.95 13.79
C ILE A 44 -1.18 -2.40 14.61
N LYS A 45 -1.00 -1.17 15.08
CA LYS A 45 -2.06 -0.36 15.67
C LYS A 45 -2.14 0.97 14.96
N ILE A 46 -3.27 1.23 14.32
CA ILE A 46 -3.53 2.47 13.61
C ILE A 46 -3.85 3.56 14.64
N LYS A 47 -3.14 4.67 14.54
CA LYS A 47 -3.39 5.88 15.34
C LYS A 47 -4.29 6.84 14.57
N ARG A 48 -4.03 7.02 13.28
CA ARG A 48 -4.79 7.94 12.43
C ARG A 48 -4.74 7.50 10.98
N VAL A 49 -5.86 7.69 10.27
CA VAL A 49 -5.97 7.56 8.81
C VAL A 49 -6.30 8.93 8.23
N SER A 50 -5.67 9.28 7.14
CA SER A 50 -5.88 10.51 6.39
C SER A 50 -5.79 10.26 4.88
N HIS A 51 -6.48 11.05 4.08
CA HIS A 51 -6.44 10.95 2.61
C HIS A 51 -6.16 12.33 2.01
N ASP A 52 -5.69 12.33 0.76
CA ASP A 52 -5.34 13.54 0.02
C ASP A 52 -4.45 14.48 0.85
N VAL A 53 -3.50 13.88 1.58
CA VAL A 53 -2.59 14.62 2.48
C VAL A 53 -1.67 15.48 1.64
N ARG A 54 -1.81 16.79 1.76
CA ARG A 54 -0.84 17.72 1.18
C ARG A 54 0.41 17.71 2.04
N LEU A 55 1.55 17.47 1.40
CA LEU A 55 2.85 17.62 2.03
C LEU A 55 3.24 19.10 1.99
N ASP A 56 3.69 19.61 3.13
CA ASP A 56 4.04 21.02 3.28
C ASP A 56 5.10 21.45 2.27
N GLN A 57 4.91 22.65 1.73
CA GLN A 57 5.92 23.33 0.92
C GLN A 57 6.83 24.12 1.85
N LEU A 58 8.13 23.85 1.77
CA LEU A 58 9.13 24.67 2.46
C LEU A 58 9.30 26.04 1.80
N THR A 59 8.98 26.15 0.49
CA THR A 59 8.94 27.40 -0.28
C THR A 59 7.78 27.37 -1.28
N GLN A 60 7.29 28.54 -1.71
CA GLN A 60 6.20 28.67 -2.69
C GLN A 60 6.54 28.06 -4.06
N GLU A 61 7.82 27.89 -4.39
CA GLU A 61 8.29 27.36 -5.67
C GLU A 61 8.40 25.82 -5.69
N GLN A 62 8.26 25.17 -4.52
CA GLN A 62 8.37 23.72 -4.46
C GLN A 62 7.14 23.02 -5.00
N LYS A 63 7.37 21.86 -5.63
CA LYS A 63 6.30 21.00 -6.13
C LYS A 63 5.40 20.51 -4.98
N TYR A 64 4.09 20.61 -5.17
CA TYR A 64 3.12 19.98 -4.29
C TYR A 64 3.25 18.46 -4.35
N GLY A 65 3.24 17.80 -3.20
CA GLY A 65 3.01 16.37 -3.09
C GLY A 65 1.62 16.15 -2.50
N THR A 66 0.86 15.24 -3.06
CA THR A 66 -0.39 14.75 -2.46
C THR A 66 -0.27 13.26 -2.29
N LEU A 67 -0.42 12.78 -1.06
CA LEU A 67 -0.43 11.36 -0.73
C LEU A 67 -1.87 10.86 -0.79
N ASP A 68 -2.07 9.67 -1.36
CA ASP A 68 -3.41 9.11 -1.54
C ASP A 68 -4.02 8.69 -0.22
N LEU A 69 -3.40 7.79 0.51
CA LEU A 69 -3.85 7.32 1.80
C LEU A 69 -2.67 7.29 2.77
N GLY A 70 -2.70 8.16 3.78
CA GLY A 70 -1.67 8.26 4.80
C GLY A 70 -2.13 7.65 6.12
N ILE A 71 -1.34 6.76 6.71
CA ILE A 71 -1.64 6.05 7.93
C ILE A 71 -0.51 6.28 8.94
N GLU A 72 -0.86 6.84 10.10
CA GLU A 72 0.04 6.94 11.25
C GLU A 72 -0.20 5.75 12.17
N LEU A 73 0.88 5.03 12.53
CA LEU A 73 0.83 3.95 13.50
C LEU A 73 1.26 4.44 14.91
N GLU A 74 0.89 3.69 15.94
CA GLU A 74 1.24 4.05 17.33
C GLU A 74 2.77 4.04 17.58
N ASP A 75 3.54 3.24 16.85
CA ASP A 75 5.00 3.14 16.94
C ASP A 75 5.74 4.25 16.18
N LYS A 76 5.05 5.30 15.74
CA LYS A 76 5.53 6.41 14.92
C LYS A 76 5.84 6.03 13.47
N THR A 77 5.52 4.83 13.02
CA THR A 77 5.61 4.49 11.59
C THR A 77 4.54 5.25 10.81
N TYR A 78 4.92 5.82 9.69
CA TYR A 78 4.02 6.40 8.72
C TYR A 78 3.97 5.51 7.48
N VAL A 79 2.79 5.09 7.10
CA VAL A 79 2.56 4.30 5.89
C VAL A 79 1.79 5.15 4.88
N ASN A 80 2.31 5.26 3.66
CA ASN A 80 1.57 5.80 2.53
C ASN A 80 1.17 4.66 1.61
N VAL A 81 -0.11 4.58 1.25
CA VAL A 81 -0.59 3.65 0.23
C VAL A 81 -1.06 4.45 -0.97
N GLU A 82 -0.52 4.15 -2.14
CA GLU A 82 -0.82 4.79 -3.41
C GLU A 82 -1.24 3.74 -4.43
N ILE A 83 -2.30 4.01 -5.20
CA ILE A 83 -2.73 3.16 -6.31
C ILE A 83 -2.50 3.88 -7.63
N GLN A 84 -1.86 3.21 -8.59
CA GLN A 84 -1.65 3.73 -9.94
C GLN A 84 -2.16 2.76 -11.01
N LEU A 85 -3.16 3.22 -11.77
CA LEU A 85 -3.73 2.43 -12.87
C LEU A 85 -2.92 2.51 -14.16
N ARG A 86 -2.09 3.54 -14.32
CA ARG A 86 -1.30 3.80 -15.53
C ARG A 86 0.14 4.09 -15.18
N ASN A 87 1.05 3.55 -15.96
CA ASN A 87 2.47 3.84 -15.82
C ASN A 87 2.78 5.25 -16.36
N HIS A 88 3.18 6.14 -15.48
CA HIS A 88 3.67 7.49 -15.80
C HIS A 88 5.19 7.56 -15.84
N PHE A 89 5.89 6.41 -15.74
CA PHE A 89 7.36 6.28 -15.75
C PHE A 89 8.10 7.13 -14.72
N ASN A 90 7.49 7.36 -13.56
CA ASN A 90 8.05 8.21 -12.51
C ASN A 90 7.71 7.74 -11.08
N ILE A 91 7.36 6.47 -10.90
CA ILE A 91 6.93 5.96 -9.58
C ILE A 91 8.08 5.98 -8.56
N GLU A 92 9.33 5.72 -8.99
CA GLU A 92 10.50 5.74 -8.11
C GLU A 92 10.77 7.15 -7.61
N GLU A 93 10.79 8.13 -8.51
CA GLU A 93 11.02 9.53 -8.17
C GLU A 93 9.91 10.06 -7.26
N ARG A 94 8.64 9.73 -7.56
CA ARG A 94 7.50 10.12 -6.72
C ARG A 94 7.61 9.51 -5.33
N SER A 95 7.83 8.21 -5.24
CA SER A 95 7.97 7.50 -3.97
C SER A 95 9.12 8.07 -3.14
N THR A 96 10.25 8.32 -3.78
CA THR A 96 11.44 8.93 -3.14
C THR A 96 11.12 10.35 -2.65
N PHE A 97 10.45 11.17 -3.48
CA PHE A 97 10.08 12.52 -3.12
C PHE A 97 9.12 12.54 -1.91
N TYR A 98 8.10 11.69 -1.91
CA TYR A 98 7.13 11.61 -0.81
C TYR A 98 7.77 11.12 0.48
N ALA A 99 8.60 10.07 0.40
CA ALA A 99 9.33 9.56 1.55
C ALA A 99 10.26 10.63 2.14
N GLY A 100 11.02 11.32 1.30
CA GLY A 100 11.93 12.40 1.73
C GLY A 100 11.21 13.55 2.43
N LYS A 101 10.08 14.01 1.87
CA LYS A 101 9.26 15.04 2.51
C LYS A 101 8.71 14.56 3.86
N LYS A 102 8.17 13.34 3.91
CA LYS A 102 7.60 12.82 5.15
C LYS A 102 8.65 12.63 6.24
N VAL A 103 9.85 12.17 5.89
CA VAL A 103 11.00 12.11 6.81
C VAL A 103 11.35 13.50 7.35
N ALA A 104 11.36 14.53 6.49
CA ALA A 104 11.67 15.89 6.90
C ALA A 104 10.63 16.49 7.88
N GLU A 105 9.37 16.02 7.81
CA GLU A 105 8.29 16.44 8.71
C GLU A 105 8.31 15.73 10.09
N MET A 106 9.13 14.68 10.26
CA MET A 106 9.08 13.84 11.47
C MET A 106 9.82 14.42 12.67
N LEU A 107 10.75 15.34 12.46
CA LEU A 107 11.56 15.93 13.52
C LEU A 107 11.47 17.46 13.48
N ASN A 108 11.35 18.04 14.66
CA ASN A 108 11.47 19.49 14.86
C ASN A 108 12.93 19.89 15.13
N ILE A 109 13.20 21.19 15.05
CA ILE A 109 14.52 21.75 15.36
C ILE A 109 14.90 21.38 16.79
N GLY A 110 16.08 20.75 16.96
CA GLY A 110 16.61 20.35 18.27
C GLY A 110 16.18 18.98 18.75
N GLU A 111 15.37 18.23 17.99
CA GLU A 111 15.06 16.84 18.30
C GLU A 111 16.16 15.87 17.84
N ASP A 112 16.40 14.83 18.63
CA ASP A 112 17.39 13.79 18.32
C ASP A 112 16.92 12.94 17.13
N TYR A 113 17.82 12.64 16.19
CA TYR A 113 17.53 11.80 15.03
C TYR A 113 17.07 10.39 15.39
N GLU A 114 17.43 9.87 16.56
CA GLU A 114 16.99 8.57 17.08
C GLU A 114 15.46 8.51 17.33
N LYS A 115 14.81 9.65 17.49
CA LYS A 115 13.36 9.75 17.67
C LYS A 115 12.58 9.69 16.37
N MET A 116 13.27 9.69 15.23
CA MET A 116 12.66 9.60 13.92
C MET A 116 11.92 8.27 13.75
N GLY A 117 10.67 8.34 13.36
CA GLY A 117 9.87 7.17 13.01
C GLY A 117 10.29 6.53 11.68
N LYS A 118 9.55 5.52 11.25
CA LYS A 118 9.72 4.89 9.94
C LYS A 118 8.77 5.47 8.92
N VAL A 119 9.18 5.48 7.66
CA VAL A 119 8.31 5.81 6.52
C VAL A 119 8.26 4.60 5.59
N ILE A 120 7.06 4.16 5.30
CA ILE A 120 6.80 3.05 4.38
C ILE A 120 5.93 3.57 3.25
N ILE A 121 6.40 3.41 2.02
CA ILE A 121 5.63 3.73 0.82
C ILE A 121 5.20 2.41 0.18
N ILE A 122 3.90 2.21 0.04
CA ILE A 122 3.30 1.05 -0.63
C ILE A 122 2.69 1.55 -1.94
N ALA A 123 3.27 1.17 -3.06
CA ALA A 123 2.77 1.48 -4.39
C ALA A 123 2.07 0.25 -4.99
N ILE A 124 0.75 0.34 -5.19
CA ILE A 124 -0.07 -0.69 -5.82
C ILE A 124 -0.24 -0.29 -7.29
N LEU A 125 0.32 -1.09 -8.18
CA LEU A 125 0.48 -0.77 -9.61
C LEU A 125 -0.35 -1.73 -10.46
N ASP A 126 -1.22 -1.19 -11.33
CA ASP A 126 -1.99 -1.99 -12.30
C ASP A 126 -1.20 -2.24 -13.61
N TYR A 127 0.12 -2.27 -13.50
CA TYR A 127 1.05 -2.52 -14.61
C TYR A 127 2.33 -3.20 -14.10
N THR A 128 3.09 -3.80 -15.01
CA THR A 128 4.43 -4.32 -14.72
C THR A 128 5.43 -3.17 -14.64
N PHE A 129 6.21 -3.13 -13.55
CA PHE A 129 7.17 -2.08 -13.27
C PHE A 129 8.61 -2.63 -13.10
N ILE A 130 8.79 -3.63 -12.23
CA ILE A 130 10.11 -4.21 -11.93
C ILE A 130 10.28 -5.46 -12.82
N ASP A 131 11.47 -5.62 -13.45
CA ASP A 131 11.80 -6.81 -14.24
C ASP A 131 12.24 -7.97 -13.34
N LEU A 132 11.31 -8.41 -12.48
CA LEU A 132 11.41 -9.58 -11.61
C LEU A 132 10.13 -10.39 -11.72
N PRO A 133 10.14 -11.70 -11.44
CA PRO A 133 8.95 -12.53 -11.55
C PRO A 133 7.89 -12.24 -10.47
N ASP A 134 8.30 -11.74 -9.32
CA ASP A 134 7.41 -11.54 -8.17
C ASP A 134 6.47 -10.35 -8.37
N TYR A 135 5.23 -10.49 -7.90
CA TYR A 135 4.25 -9.41 -7.90
C TYR A 135 4.30 -8.53 -6.65
N PHE A 136 5.06 -8.93 -5.64
CA PHE A 136 5.30 -8.19 -4.41
C PHE A 136 6.81 -8.04 -4.21
N THR A 137 7.28 -6.82 -4.15
CA THR A 137 8.71 -6.50 -3.98
C THR A 137 8.89 -5.53 -2.82
N GLU A 138 9.56 -5.97 -1.77
CA GLU A 138 10.09 -5.10 -0.71
C GLU A 138 11.50 -4.67 -1.08
N THR A 139 11.81 -3.38 -0.88
CA THR A 139 13.17 -2.87 -1.07
C THR A 139 13.86 -2.70 0.28
N VAL A 140 15.14 -3.01 0.31
CA VAL A 140 16.01 -2.82 1.47
C VAL A 140 17.26 -2.06 1.09
N ARG A 141 17.80 -1.28 2.01
CA ARG A 141 19.10 -0.62 1.83
C ARG A 141 20.20 -1.53 2.32
N VAL A 142 21.11 -1.92 1.43
CA VAL A 142 22.20 -2.83 1.74
C VAL A 142 23.55 -2.23 1.33
N ALA A 143 24.63 -2.69 1.95
CA ALA A 143 25.98 -2.38 1.53
C ALA A 143 26.26 -3.08 0.18
N LYS A 144 26.69 -2.32 -0.86
CA LYS A 144 26.84 -2.84 -2.23
C LYS A 144 27.75 -4.06 -2.34
N LYS A 145 28.83 -4.10 -1.56
CA LYS A 145 29.81 -5.22 -1.53
C LYS A 145 29.48 -6.30 -0.50
N HIS A 146 28.55 -6.04 0.39
CA HIS A 146 28.11 -6.91 1.48
C HIS A 146 26.60 -6.85 1.55
N ARG A 147 25.93 -7.50 0.62
CA ARG A 147 24.47 -7.43 0.45
C ARG A 147 23.67 -8.08 1.58
N GLU A 148 24.33 -8.91 2.37
CA GLU A 148 23.82 -9.50 3.62
C GLU A 148 23.74 -8.48 4.77
N TYR A 149 24.39 -7.30 4.61
CA TYR A 149 24.40 -6.26 5.63
C TYR A 149 23.40 -5.14 5.26
N GLU A 150 22.31 -5.11 6.00
CA GLU A 150 21.30 -4.06 5.88
C GLU A 150 21.72 -2.82 6.68
N ILE A 151 21.57 -1.65 6.05
CA ILE A 151 21.84 -0.35 6.65
C ILE A 151 20.50 0.32 6.93
N ASN A 152 20.26 0.73 8.16
CA ASN A 152 19.10 1.47 8.64
C ASN A 152 17.91 1.62 7.63
N ASN A 153 16.89 0.80 7.80
CA ASN A 153 15.71 0.77 6.94
C ASN A 153 14.55 1.63 7.49
N ASN A 154 14.83 2.87 7.90
CA ASN A 154 13.77 3.81 8.33
C ASN A 154 12.88 4.26 7.17
N VAL A 155 13.31 4.07 5.92
CA VAL A 155 12.50 4.28 4.73
C VAL A 155 12.47 2.97 3.95
N LYS A 156 11.27 2.46 3.70
CA LYS A 156 11.03 1.24 2.91
C LYS A 156 10.05 1.52 1.78
N TYR A 157 10.23 0.83 0.66
CA TYR A 157 9.32 0.88 -0.47
C TYR A 157 8.83 -0.54 -0.77
N TYR A 158 7.52 -0.67 -0.93
CA TYR A 158 6.83 -1.88 -1.34
C TYR A 158 6.17 -1.61 -2.69
N TYR A 159 6.48 -2.44 -3.67
CA TYR A 159 5.84 -2.40 -4.98
C TYR A 159 5.00 -3.64 -5.17
N ILE A 160 3.71 -3.44 -5.44
CA ILE A 160 2.73 -4.51 -5.64
C ILE A 160 2.19 -4.37 -7.06
N GLU A 161 2.48 -5.37 -7.92
CA GLU A 161 2.20 -5.32 -9.34
C GLU A 161 1.02 -6.24 -9.69
N LEU A 162 -0.19 -5.68 -9.71
CA LEU A 162 -1.43 -6.42 -9.94
C LEU A 162 -1.46 -7.14 -11.30
N ASP A 163 -0.81 -6.58 -12.34
CA ASP A 163 -0.68 -7.25 -13.63
C ASP A 163 0.08 -8.58 -13.54
N LYS A 164 1.14 -8.66 -12.75
CA LYS A 164 1.87 -9.91 -12.47
C LYS A 164 1.04 -10.86 -11.59
N PHE A 165 0.37 -10.33 -10.56
CA PHE A 165 -0.51 -11.11 -9.69
C PHE A 165 -1.58 -11.85 -10.51
N ARG A 166 -2.23 -11.15 -11.45
CA ARG A 166 -3.26 -11.75 -12.34
C ARG A 166 -2.74 -12.89 -13.20
N LYS A 167 -1.48 -12.86 -13.61
CA LYS A 167 -0.86 -13.86 -14.49
C LYS A 167 -0.40 -15.11 -13.76
N GLN A 168 -0.38 -15.07 -12.43
CA GLN A 168 0.06 -16.18 -11.58
C GLN A 168 -1.11 -16.97 -11.00
N LYS A 169 -0.80 -18.03 -10.27
CA LYS A 169 -1.73 -18.85 -9.49
C LYS A 169 -1.42 -18.68 -7.99
N PRO A 170 -1.77 -17.54 -7.40
CA PRO A 170 -1.43 -17.24 -6.03
C PRO A 170 -2.13 -18.20 -5.05
N ASN A 171 -1.46 -18.51 -3.94
CA ASN A 171 -2.05 -19.32 -2.86
C ASN A 171 -3.05 -18.47 -2.06
N MET A 172 -4.35 -18.73 -2.20
CA MET A 172 -5.40 -17.97 -1.50
C MET A 172 -5.52 -18.26 0.01
N LYS A 173 -4.70 -19.15 0.57
CA LYS A 173 -4.55 -19.28 2.03
C LYS A 173 -3.69 -18.16 2.63
N ASP A 174 -2.96 -17.45 1.80
CA ASP A 174 -2.15 -16.30 2.18
C ASP A 174 -3.01 -15.04 2.23
N ALA A 175 -2.97 -14.33 3.36
CA ALA A 175 -3.77 -13.13 3.59
C ALA A 175 -3.43 -11.99 2.61
N LEU A 176 -2.16 -11.84 2.22
CA LEU A 176 -1.75 -10.87 1.21
C LEU A 176 -2.49 -11.12 -0.10
N ASN A 177 -2.48 -12.38 -0.57
CA ASN A 177 -3.13 -12.76 -1.83
C ASN A 177 -4.65 -12.56 -1.81
N GLN A 178 -5.27 -12.77 -0.64
CA GLN A 178 -6.71 -12.49 -0.45
C GLN A 178 -7.00 -11.00 -0.63
N TRP A 179 -6.18 -10.13 -0.01
CA TRP A 179 -6.34 -8.68 -0.16
C TRP A 179 -6.00 -8.19 -1.56
N LEU A 180 -5.01 -8.78 -2.24
CA LEU A 180 -4.70 -8.43 -3.64
C LEU A 180 -5.85 -8.83 -4.58
N ALA A 181 -6.50 -9.97 -4.36
CA ALA A 181 -7.69 -10.37 -5.12
C ALA A 181 -8.87 -9.40 -4.89
N PHE A 182 -9.06 -8.91 -3.66
CA PHE A 182 -10.04 -7.89 -3.33
C PHE A 182 -9.74 -6.54 -3.98
N LEU A 183 -8.49 -6.11 -3.99
CA LEU A 183 -8.10 -4.85 -4.62
C LEU A 183 -8.21 -4.90 -6.15
N ASP A 184 -7.76 -6.01 -6.75
CA ASP A 184 -7.72 -6.16 -8.20
C ASP A 184 -9.12 -6.31 -8.81
N MET A 185 -9.95 -7.19 -8.26
CA MET A 185 -11.31 -7.52 -8.75
C MET A 185 -11.43 -7.84 -10.26
N GLU A 186 -10.31 -8.07 -10.97
CA GLU A 186 -10.34 -8.44 -12.40
C GLU A 186 -10.53 -9.96 -12.59
N ARG A 187 -9.97 -10.75 -11.69
CA ARG A 187 -10.05 -12.21 -11.66
C ARG A 187 -11.12 -12.65 -10.67
N GLY A 188 -12.35 -12.83 -11.16
CA GLY A 188 -13.49 -13.27 -10.33
C GLY A 188 -13.29 -14.62 -9.69
N ASP A 189 -12.52 -15.52 -10.30
CA ASP A 189 -12.15 -16.81 -9.73
C ASP A 189 -11.27 -16.63 -8.47
N LEU A 190 -10.28 -15.73 -8.50
CA LEU A 190 -9.43 -15.43 -7.35
C LEU A 190 -10.23 -14.75 -6.23
N LEU A 191 -11.12 -13.81 -6.57
CA LEU A 191 -11.97 -13.13 -5.59
C LEU A 191 -12.92 -14.11 -4.89
N GLU A 192 -13.56 -15.03 -5.62
CA GLU A 192 -14.40 -16.07 -5.04
C GLU A 192 -13.61 -17.05 -4.13
N MET A 193 -12.37 -17.36 -4.51
CA MET A 193 -11.49 -18.15 -3.64
C MET A 193 -11.11 -17.37 -2.38
N ALA A 194 -10.73 -16.10 -2.50
CA ALA A 194 -10.41 -15.23 -1.37
C ALA A 194 -11.59 -15.10 -0.40
N LYS A 195 -12.80 -14.90 -0.93
CA LYS A 195 -14.05 -14.86 -0.14
C LYS A 195 -14.29 -16.14 0.66
N LYS A 196 -14.00 -17.31 0.09
CA LYS A 196 -14.16 -18.60 0.78
C LYS A 196 -13.14 -18.82 1.89
N GLU A 197 -11.92 -18.31 1.72
CA GLU A 197 -10.82 -18.51 2.66
C GLU A 197 -10.81 -17.42 3.77
N SER A 198 -11.45 -16.26 3.55
CA SER A 198 -11.41 -15.12 4.48
C SER A 198 -12.78 -14.51 4.73
N LYS A 199 -13.21 -14.58 5.99
CA LYS A 199 -14.42 -13.87 6.47
C LYS A 199 -14.26 -12.34 6.40
N GLU A 200 -13.05 -11.85 6.53
CA GLU A 200 -12.73 -10.43 6.41
C GLU A 200 -13.00 -9.93 4.99
N ILE A 201 -12.56 -10.69 3.97
CA ILE A 201 -12.83 -10.36 2.57
C ILE A 201 -14.33 -10.49 2.26
N GLU A 202 -15.01 -11.51 2.78
CA GLU A 202 -16.47 -11.62 2.62
C GLU A 202 -17.17 -10.38 3.17
N LYS A 203 -16.88 -9.97 4.40
CA LYS A 203 -17.45 -8.77 5.01
C LYS A 203 -17.06 -7.49 4.27
N ALA A 204 -15.83 -7.38 3.78
CA ALA A 204 -15.39 -6.21 3.02
C ALA A 204 -16.13 -6.05 1.69
N LEU A 205 -16.55 -7.16 1.06
CA LEU A 205 -17.36 -7.13 -0.16
C LEU A 205 -18.81 -6.74 0.08
N ASP A 206 -19.32 -6.92 1.29
CA ASP A 206 -20.70 -6.57 1.67
C ASP A 206 -20.85 -5.09 2.11
N ASN A 207 -19.72 -4.35 2.29
CA ASN A 207 -19.70 -2.92 2.68
C ASN A 207 -19.53 -1.97 1.48
#